data_06f95119b7522b3660fd5c48beaebfd4
#
_entry.id   06f95119b7522b3660fd5c48beaebfd4
#
_cell.length_a   1.000
_cell.length_b   1.000
_cell.length_c   1.000
_cell.angle_alpha   90.00
_cell.angle_beta   90.00
_cell.angle_gamma   90.00
#
_symmetry.space_group_name_H-M   'P 1'
#
loop_
_entity.id
_entity.type
_entity.pdbx_description
1 polymer ?
#
loop_
_entity_poly.entity_id
_entity_poly.type
_entity_poly.pdbx_seq_one_letter_code
_entity_poly.pdbx_strand_id
1 'polypeptide(L)'
;MLEGTYVVLAQTPVGSKRGEVTFSHGVNGALRAVLNVRGLNIALSGARAEGDFFEFSGTISHVLMGKAPFTCTGSVEGDRLTATARSGSISISLSGMRKELSGRTA
;
A
#
# COMPACT_ATOMS: atom_id res chain seq x y z
N MET A 1 12.48 -1.43 9.65
CA MET A 1 12.30 -2.57 8.78
C MET A 1 10.98 -2.48 8.06
N LEU A 2 11.02 -2.65 6.74
CA LEU A 2 9.83 -2.42 5.95
C LEU A 2 8.84 -3.58 5.96
N GLU A 3 9.33 -4.80 6.06
CA GLU A 3 8.45 -5.96 5.96
C GLU A 3 7.36 -5.98 7.00
N GLY A 4 6.22 -6.49 6.64
CA GLY A 4 5.08 -6.65 7.54
C GLY A 4 3.80 -6.19 6.89
N THR A 5 2.73 -6.24 7.64
CA THR A 5 1.41 -5.81 7.20
C THR A 5 1.03 -4.54 7.94
N TYR A 6 0.55 -3.57 7.17
CA TYR A 6 0.15 -2.27 7.71
C TYR A 6 -1.32 -2.05 7.40
N VAL A 7 -2.07 -1.63 8.40
CA VAL A 7 -3.45 -1.18 8.18
C VAL A 7 -3.37 0.27 7.78
N VAL A 8 -3.92 0.61 6.63
CA VAL A 8 -3.79 1.96 6.06
C VAL A 8 -5.16 2.59 5.85
N LEU A 9 -5.17 3.90 5.96
CA LEU A 9 -6.35 4.68 5.68
C LEU A 9 -6.01 5.63 4.54
N ALA A 10 -6.82 5.58 3.49
CA ALA A 10 -6.62 6.41 2.31
C ALA A 10 -7.67 7.51 2.30
N GLN A 11 -7.23 8.75 2.11
CA GLN A 11 -8.14 9.88 2.00
C GLN A 11 -8.42 10.09 0.52
N THR A 12 -9.61 9.73 0.09
CA THR A 12 -9.98 9.84 -1.32
C THR A 12 -11.05 10.91 -1.51
N PRO A 13 -11.28 11.37 -2.74
CA PRO A 13 -12.32 12.36 -2.99
C PRO A 13 -13.72 11.89 -2.61
N VAL A 14 -13.93 10.59 -2.48
CA VAL A 14 -15.22 10.04 -2.09
C VAL A 14 -15.22 9.54 -0.66
N GLY A 15 -14.29 9.97 0.15
CA GLY A 15 -14.22 9.62 1.56
C GLY A 15 -13.03 8.75 1.89
N SER A 16 -12.93 8.36 3.15
CA SER A 16 -11.83 7.54 3.62
C SER A 16 -12.06 6.09 3.27
N LYS A 17 -11.01 5.41 2.84
CA LYS A 17 -11.04 3.99 2.53
C LYS A 17 -10.00 3.28 3.37
N ARG A 18 -10.36 2.16 3.94
CA ARG A 18 -9.45 1.38 4.77
C ARG A 18 -8.92 0.19 3.99
N GLY A 19 -7.66 -0.10 4.15
CA GLY A 19 -7.07 -1.24 3.49
C GLY A 19 -5.87 -1.77 4.24
N GLU A 20 -5.19 -2.72 3.65
CA GLU A 20 -3.97 -3.29 4.21
C GLU A 20 -2.94 -3.42 3.11
N VAL A 21 -1.70 -3.12 3.44
CA VAL A 21 -0.60 -3.38 2.54
C VAL A 21 0.39 -4.30 3.26
N THR A 22 0.86 -5.31 2.56
CA THR A 22 1.83 -6.26 3.09
C THR A 22 3.08 -6.22 2.24
N PHE A 23 4.22 -6.04 2.89
CA PHE A 23 5.51 -6.08 2.22
C PHE A 23 6.25 -7.34 2.64
N SER A 24 6.82 -8.04 1.68
CA SER A 24 7.61 -9.23 1.93
C SER A 24 8.70 -9.34 0.88
N HIS A 25 9.65 -10.24 1.09
CA HIS A 25 10.69 -10.47 0.11
C HIS A 25 10.47 -11.84 -0.52
N GLY A 26 10.64 -11.91 -1.85
CA GLY A 26 10.56 -13.16 -2.58
C GLY A 26 11.83 -13.98 -2.43
N VAL A 27 11.85 -15.14 -3.09
CA VAL A 27 12.98 -16.05 -2.97
C VAL A 27 14.30 -15.46 -3.43
N ASN A 28 14.28 -14.53 -4.35
CA ASN A 28 15.51 -13.91 -4.83
C ASN A 28 15.76 -12.57 -4.16
N GLY A 29 15.08 -12.28 -3.06
CA GLY A 29 15.27 -11.03 -2.33
C GLY A 29 14.50 -9.85 -2.87
N ALA A 30 13.75 -10.01 -3.94
CA ALA A 30 12.99 -8.91 -4.51
C ALA A 30 11.83 -8.54 -3.60
N LEU A 31 11.53 -7.27 -3.50
CA LEU A 31 10.43 -6.79 -2.68
C LEU A 31 9.11 -7.15 -3.34
N ARG A 32 8.19 -7.65 -2.56
CA ARG A 32 6.82 -7.91 -3.00
C ARG A 32 5.88 -7.10 -2.15
N ALA A 33 4.85 -6.55 -2.77
CA ALA A 33 3.83 -5.80 -2.07
C ALA A 33 2.46 -6.31 -2.47
N VAL A 34 1.56 -6.40 -1.51
CA VAL A 34 0.18 -6.78 -1.77
C VAL A 34 -0.68 -5.71 -1.10
N LEU A 35 -1.60 -5.14 -1.87
CA LEU A 35 -2.48 -4.10 -1.36
C LEU A 35 -3.91 -4.58 -1.48
N ASN A 36 -4.62 -4.61 -0.38
CA ASN A 36 -6.02 -4.99 -0.34
C ASN A 36 -6.85 -3.83 0.18
N VAL A 37 -7.79 -3.37 -0.63
CA VAL A 37 -8.73 -2.35 -0.22
C VAL A 37 -10.13 -2.86 -0.52
N ARG A 38 -11.00 -2.79 0.48
CA ARG A 38 -12.33 -3.34 0.34
C ARG A 38 -13.08 -2.69 -0.80
N GLY A 39 -13.66 -3.50 -1.66
CA GLY A 39 -14.43 -2.99 -2.79
C GLY A 39 -13.60 -2.61 -4.00
N LEU A 40 -12.29 -2.79 -3.95
CA LEU A 40 -11.44 -2.46 -5.08
C LEU A 40 -10.60 -3.66 -5.46
N ASN A 41 -10.36 -3.83 -6.75
CA ASN A 41 -9.43 -4.83 -7.24
C ASN A 41 -8.15 -4.10 -7.60
N ILE A 42 -7.05 -4.48 -6.98
CA ILE A 42 -5.79 -3.81 -7.18
C ILE A 42 -4.75 -4.81 -7.60
N ALA A 43 -4.14 -4.56 -8.75
CA ALA A 43 -3.06 -5.38 -9.25
C ALA A 43 -1.78 -4.56 -9.22
N LEU A 44 -0.77 -5.04 -8.50
CA LEU A 44 0.51 -4.34 -8.42
C LEU A 44 1.44 -4.86 -9.49
N SER A 45 2.14 -3.94 -10.16
CA SER A 45 3.00 -4.28 -11.28
C SER A 45 4.47 -4.16 -10.94
N GLY A 46 4.83 -3.61 -9.82
CA GLY A 46 6.22 -3.54 -9.41
C GLY A 46 6.33 -2.93 -8.05
N ALA A 47 7.38 -3.30 -7.32
CA ALA A 47 7.64 -2.74 -6.01
C ALA A 47 9.15 -2.70 -5.79
N ARG A 48 9.63 -1.68 -5.13
CA ARG A 48 11.03 -1.57 -4.77
C ARG A 48 11.14 -0.76 -3.48
N ALA A 49 12.24 -0.95 -2.79
CA ALA A 49 12.50 -0.23 -1.56
C ALA A 49 13.96 0.16 -1.48
N GLU A 50 14.22 1.25 -0.75
CA GLU A 50 15.56 1.68 -0.48
C GLU A 50 15.53 2.18 0.95
N GLY A 51 16.12 1.42 1.86
CA GLY A 51 16.03 1.73 3.28
C GLY A 51 14.58 1.62 3.74
N ASP A 52 14.06 2.69 4.32
CA ASP A 52 12.68 2.72 4.78
C ASP A 52 11.74 3.35 3.76
N PHE A 53 12.24 3.71 2.58
CA PHE A 53 11.42 4.27 1.53
C PHE A 53 10.97 3.17 0.58
N PHE A 54 9.79 3.28 0.05
CA PHE A 54 9.26 2.30 -0.89
C PHE A 54 8.49 2.97 -2.02
N GLU A 55 8.37 2.23 -3.11
CA GLU A 55 7.58 2.67 -4.24
C GLU A 55 6.96 1.44 -4.88
N PHE A 56 5.70 1.51 -5.23
CA PHE A 56 5.09 0.47 -6.04
C PHE A 56 4.08 1.09 -6.99
N SER A 57 3.78 0.37 -8.05
CA SER A 57 2.83 0.82 -9.06
C SER A 57 1.81 -0.27 -9.28
N GLY A 58 0.69 0.10 -9.82
CA GLY A 58 -0.35 -0.87 -10.10
C GLY A 58 -1.52 -0.26 -10.84
N THR A 59 -2.58 -1.02 -10.90
CA THR A 59 -3.81 -0.59 -11.54
C THR A 59 -4.97 -0.91 -10.60
N ILE A 60 -5.81 0.08 -10.36
CA ILE A 60 -7.03 -0.09 -9.59
C ILE A 60 -8.16 -0.32 -10.58
N SER A 61 -8.93 -1.37 -10.37
CA SER A 61 -10.10 -1.66 -11.19
C SER A 61 -11.35 -1.54 -10.34
N HIS A 62 -12.33 -0.83 -10.85
CA HIS A 62 -13.60 -0.67 -10.16
C HIS A 62 -14.73 -0.82 -11.17
N VAL A 63 -15.77 -1.51 -10.78
CA VAL A 63 -16.85 -1.85 -11.71
C VAL A 63 -17.50 -0.60 -12.31
N LEU A 64 -17.56 0.49 -11.59
CA LEU A 64 -18.17 1.71 -12.09
C LEU A 64 -17.17 2.69 -12.69
N MET A 65 -15.91 2.65 -12.27
CA MET A 65 -14.93 3.64 -12.68
C MET A 65 -13.92 3.11 -13.69
N GLY A 66 -13.94 1.84 -13.98
CA GLY A 66 -12.97 1.26 -14.91
C GLY A 66 -11.62 1.07 -14.26
N LYS A 67 -10.58 1.14 -15.06
CA LYS A 67 -9.22 0.89 -14.62
C LYS A 67 -8.45 2.20 -14.55
N ALA A 68 -7.65 2.36 -13.53
CA ALA A 68 -6.81 3.54 -13.37
C ALA A 68 -5.42 3.12 -12.88
N PRO A 69 -4.36 3.49 -13.62
CA PRO A 69 -3.01 3.19 -13.18
C PRO A 69 -2.63 4.16 -12.06
N PHE A 70 -1.77 3.72 -11.16
CA PHE A 70 -1.32 4.56 -10.07
C PHE A 70 0.12 4.25 -9.69
N THR A 71 0.77 5.20 -9.02
CA THR A 71 2.08 4.99 -8.43
C THR A 71 2.00 5.46 -6.99
N CYS A 72 2.50 4.64 -6.08
CA CYS A 72 2.50 4.96 -4.67
C CYS A 72 3.92 5.03 -4.17
N THR A 73 4.27 6.13 -3.48
CA THR A 73 5.58 6.28 -2.88
C THR A 73 5.40 6.64 -1.42
N GLY A 74 6.26 6.15 -0.58
CA GLY A 74 6.13 6.43 0.84
C GLY A 74 7.30 5.94 1.66
N SER A 75 7.12 5.96 2.96
CA SER A 75 8.14 5.52 3.88
C SER A 75 7.52 4.94 5.13
N VAL A 76 8.33 4.15 5.85
CA VAL A 76 7.94 3.59 7.12
C VAL A 76 8.91 4.11 8.15
N GLU A 77 8.39 4.65 9.26
CA GLU A 77 9.20 5.12 10.34
C GLU A 77 8.72 4.42 11.60
N GLY A 78 9.50 3.49 12.10
CA GLY A 78 9.05 2.62 13.17
C GLY A 78 7.92 1.74 12.69
N ASP A 79 6.75 1.90 13.28
CA ASP A 79 5.57 1.14 12.88
C ASP A 79 4.58 1.99 12.07
N ARG A 80 4.94 3.22 11.75
CA ARG A 80 4.06 4.13 11.05
C ARG A 80 4.41 4.21 9.57
N LEU A 81 3.42 4.07 8.73
CA LEU A 81 3.56 4.18 7.29
C LEU A 81 2.89 5.46 6.81
N THR A 82 3.58 6.21 5.96
CA THR A 82 2.97 7.34 5.27
C THR A 82 3.32 7.24 3.80
N ALA A 83 2.35 7.52 2.95
CA ALA A 83 2.55 7.39 1.52
C ALA A 83 1.60 8.30 0.75
N THR A 84 1.90 8.49 -0.51
CA THR A 84 1.04 9.21 -1.43
C THR A 84 0.89 8.38 -2.68
N ALA A 85 -0.34 8.13 -3.08
CA ALA A 85 -0.65 7.46 -4.33
C ALA A 85 -1.10 8.50 -5.33
N ARG A 86 -0.59 8.40 -6.54
CA ARG A 86 -0.93 9.34 -7.60
C ARG A 86 -1.51 8.61 -8.80
N SER A 87 -2.60 9.15 -9.32
CA SER A 87 -3.22 8.62 -10.52
C SER A 87 -3.67 9.81 -11.34
N GLY A 88 -2.93 10.11 -12.42
CA GLY A 88 -3.21 11.29 -13.21
C GLY A 88 -3.00 12.54 -12.38
N SER A 89 -4.02 13.38 -12.27
CA SER A 89 -3.94 14.61 -11.49
C SER A 89 -4.41 14.40 -10.05
N ILE A 90 -4.79 13.19 -9.67
CA ILE A 90 -5.32 12.93 -8.35
C ILE A 90 -4.21 12.41 -7.45
N SER A 91 -4.13 12.96 -6.23
CA SER A 91 -3.21 12.50 -5.22
C SER A 91 -4.00 12.05 -4.02
N ILE A 92 -3.65 10.88 -3.49
CA ILE A 92 -4.35 10.30 -2.35
C ILE A 92 -3.31 10.07 -1.25
N SER A 93 -3.58 10.61 -0.07
CA SER A 93 -2.71 10.42 1.07
C SER A 93 -3.06 9.14 1.80
N LEU A 94 -2.04 8.38 2.17
CA LEU A 94 -2.22 7.14 2.89
C LEU A 94 -1.45 7.23 4.20
N SER A 95 -2.06 6.79 5.26
CA SER A 95 -1.37 6.69 6.54
C SER A 95 -1.76 5.38 7.20
N GLY A 96 -0.84 4.77 7.89
CA GLY A 96 -1.12 3.49 8.48
C GLY A 96 -0.18 3.12 9.60
N MET A 97 -0.51 2.02 10.25
CA MET A 97 0.28 1.48 11.34
C MET A 97 0.50 0.00 11.10
N ARG A 98 1.66 -0.47 11.53
CA ARG A 98 1.98 -1.90 11.44
C ARG A 98 0.98 -2.69 12.27
N LYS A 99 0.43 -3.72 11.64
CA LYS A 99 -0.50 -4.58 12.32
C LYS A 99 0.29 -5.54 13.16
N GLU A 100 -0.07 -5.66 14.44
CA GLU A 100 0.60 -6.61 15.25
C GLU A 100 0.18 -8.00 14.89
N LEU A 101 1.12 -8.92 14.98
CA LEU A 101 0.80 -10.30 14.72
C LEU A 101 0.09 -10.82 15.91
N SER A 102 -1.19 -11.09 15.75
CA SER A 102 -1.99 -11.48 16.86
C SER A 102 -1.46 -12.66 17.59
N GLY A 103 -0.80 -13.49 16.94
CA GLY A 103 -0.34 -14.63 17.64
C GLY A 103 0.68 -14.39 18.63
N ARG A 104 1.28 -13.24 18.60
CA ARG A 104 2.30 -13.06 19.38
C ARG A 104 1.94 -12.69 20.60
N THR A 105 0.94 -12.41 20.94
CA THR A 105 0.63 -11.97 22.04
C THR A 105 0.85 -12.76 22.90
N ALA A 106 1.07 -13.24 22.83
CA ALA A 106 1.25 -13.95 23.74
C ALA A 106 1.51 -13.80 24.49
#